data_b368dc89e6108f3d149c80d328e14fd0
#
_entry.id   b368dc89e6108f3d149c80d328e14fd0
#
_cell.length_a   1.000
_cell.length_b   1.000
_cell.length_c   1.000
_cell.angle_alpha   90.00
_cell.angle_beta   90.00
_cell.angle_gamma   90.00
#
_symmetry.space_group_name_H-M   'P 1'
#
loop_
_entity.id
_entity.type
_entity.pdbx_description
1 polymer ?
#
loop_
_entity_poly.entity_id
_entity_poly.type
_entity_poly.pdbx_seq_one_letter_code
_entity_poly.pdbx_strand_id
1 'polypeptide(L)'
;EKRIPVAEEVDVIVGGGGISGVAAAVAAARSQASVLLIERGGFLGGVATAGLMSSMGNGFFAGEGRLVVRGIALEMVDRLVDKGGTSAGWRSPLTPKIPFDPEIFKLVLLEMVEEAGVSLYLHTMVADAVSSEDMLEGLIVESKSGREAILGKVVVDATGDADVAARAGASFNYEPPGSNSLEFRMGNVDLQKTYEYFKQNPERFPSDMDAPRSFEEFEKNWLQNGFFYYPHGGGRKPGSNMAVLVERAVGKRDFSREKGIITGLDAFGMDGLAWNNTVIINSNFSRISDLNVREESKAELETRKSCFHVAEFLRKYVPGFERAFIIETAPDLGVRFTRWIVGEYTLAREETEKGAKFGDAIGVGSTGFPGVPFEIPYRCIVPQKVEGLLVASGKSASTRPRGLLRGMTTCIILGQAAGTAAAIAA
;
A
#
# COMPACT_ATOMS: atom_id res chain seq x y z
N GLU A 1 -29.20 -11.71 -26.41
CA GLU A 1 -27.72 -11.66 -26.38
C GLU A 1 -27.29 -10.22 -26.63
N LYS A 2 -26.43 -9.67 -25.79
CA LYS A 2 -25.84 -8.35 -26.01
C LYS A 2 -24.37 -8.58 -26.44
N ARG A 3 -24.03 -8.16 -27.64
CA ARG A 3 -22.64 -8.22 -28.11
C ARG A 3 -21.82 -7.14 -27.40
N ILE A 4 -20.64 -7.52 -26.86
CA ILE A 4 -19.68 -6.62 -26.25
C ILE A 4 -18.63 -6.30 -27.32
N PRO A 5 -18.42 -5.03 -27.70
CA PRO A 5 -17.39 -4.69 -28.66
C PRO A 5 -15.99 -4.89 -28.07
N VAL A 6 -15.05 -5.32 -28.91
CA VAL A 6 -13.62 -5.32 -28.58
C VAL A 6 -13.10 -3.93 -28.84
N ALA A 7 -12.60 -3.25 -27.80
CA ALA A 7 -12.07 -1.90 -27.88
C ALA A 7 -10.58 -1.89 -28.21
N GLU A 8 -9.81 -2.87 -27.71
CA GLU A 8 -8.36 -2.93 -27.88
C GLU A 8 -7.85 -4.36 -27.78
N GLU A 9 -6.72 -4.62 -28.46
CA GLU A 9 -5.96 -5.86 -28.37
C GLU A 9 -4.50 -5.52 -28.09
N VAL A 10 -3.90 -6.14 -27.07
CA VAL A 10 -2.52 -5.88 -26.65
C VAL A 10 -1.81 -7.19 -26.26
N ASP A 11 -0.50 -7.17 -26.09
CA ASP A 11 0.24 -8.33 -25.59
C ASP A 11 -0.07 -8.59 -24.12
N VAL A 12 -0.06 -7.53 -23.30
CA VAL A 12 -0.23 -7.62 -21.83
C VAL A 12 -1.29 -6.65 -21.35
N ILE A 13 -2.30 -7.18 -20.64
CA ILE A 13 -3.27 -6.37 -19.91
C ILE A 13 -2.91 -6.36 -18.42
N VAL A 14 -2.84 -5.18 -17.81
CA VAL A 14 -2.65 -5.04 -16.36
C VAL A 14 -3.93 -4.47 -15.74
N GLY A 15 -4.63 -5.28 -14.94
CA GLY A 15 -5.84 -4.88 -14.21
C GLY A 15 -5.50 -4.33 -12.83
N GLY A 16 -5.64 -3.00 -12.63
CA GLY A 16 -5.35 -2.27 -11.40
C GLY A 16 -4.08 -1.43 -11.46
N GLY A 17 -4.24 -0.11 -11.29
CA GLY A 17 -3.16 0.90 -11.34
C GLY A 17 -2.49 1.18 -9.99
N GLY A 18 -2.53 0.24 -9.05
CA GLY A 18 -1.74 0.30 -7.82
C GLY A 18 -0.24 0.21 -8.08
N ILE A 19 0.60 0.34 -7.05
CA ILE A 19 2.08 0.32 -7.20
C ILE A 19 2.60 -0.94 -7.86
N SER A 20 1.98 -2.09 -7.61
CA SER A 20 2.35 -3.35 -8.28
C SER A 20 1.92 -3.36 -9.75
N GLY A 21 0.74 -2.82 -10.06
CA GLY A 21 0.26 -2.71 -11.45
C GLY A 21 1.10 -1.75 -12.29
N VAL A 22 1.46 -0.59 -11.75
CA VAL A 22 2.40 0.33 -12.40
C VAL A 22 3.74 -0.36 -12.65
N ALA A 23 4.29 -1.06 -11.65
CA ALA A 23 5.54 -1.80 -11.81
C ALA A 23 5.44 -2.90 -12.88
N ALA A 24 4.29 -3.60 -12.93
CA ALA A 24 4.04 -4.63 -13.94
C ALA A 24 3.95 -4.04 -15.35
N ALA A 25 3.17 -2.97 -15.52
CA ALA A 25 2.99 -2.32 -16.81
C ALA A 25 4.31 -1.75 -17.35
N VAL A 26 5.06 -1.02 -16.51
CA VAL A 26 6.37 -0.46 -16.86
C VAL A 26 7.37 -1.57 -17.22
N ALA A 27 7.41 -2.67 -16.45
CA ALA A 27 8.30 -3.78 -16.71
C ALA A 27 7.96 -4.49 -18.02
N ALA A 28 6.69 -4.74 -18.30
CA ALA A 28 6.24 -5.36 -19.53
C ALA A 28 6.56 -4.50 -20.75
N ALA A 29 6.25 -3.21 -20.70
CA ALA A 29 6.53 -2.28 -21.80
C ALA A 29 8.04 -2.11 -22.06
N ARG A 30 8.86 -2.04 -21.01
CA ARG A 30 10.33 -2.03 -21.14
C ARG A 30 10.88 -3.35 -21.70
N SER A 31 10.11 -4.43 -21.62
CA SER A 31 10.40 -5.73 -22.24
C SER A 31 9.80 -5.85 -23.65
N GLN A 32 9.40 -4.73 -24.26
CA GLN A 32 8.92 -4.59 -25.65
C GLN A 32 7.50 -5.15 -25.94
N ALA A 33 6.71 -5.47 -24.93
CA ALA A 33 5.31 -5.82 -25.10
C ALA A 33 4.44 -4.57 -25.31
N SER A 34 3.37 -4.67 -26.10
CA SER A 34 2.28 -3.70 -26.08
C SER A 34 1.46 -3.89 -24.80
N VAL A 35 1.24 -2.80 -24.03
CA VAL A 35 0.65 -2.89 -22.67
C VAL A 35 -0.48 -1.93 -22.51
N LEU A 36 -1.61 -2.40 -21.96
CA LEU A 36 -2.70 -1.56 -21.45
C LEU A 36 -2.79 -1.71 -19.92
N LEU A 37 -2.71 -0.60 -19.20
CA LEU A 37 -2.95 -0.49 -17.77
C LEU A 37 -4.35 0.05 -17.53
N ILE A 38 -5.18 -0.65 -16.74
CA ILE A 38 -6.55 -0.30 -16.43
C ILE A 38 -6.66 0.07 -14.95
N GLU A 39 -7.21 1.26 -14.64
CA GLU A 39 -7.40 1.75 -13.28
C GLU A 39 -8.81 2.33 -13.11
N ARG A 40 -9.50 1.93 -12.02
CA ARG A 40 -10.85 2.42 -11.67
C ARG A 40 -10.89 3.87 -11.22
N GLY A 41 -9.78 4.34 -10.63
CA GLY A 41 -9.62 5.70 -10.14
C GLY A 41 -9.16 6.68 -11.23
N GLY A 42 -9.08 7.96 -10.87
CA GLY A 42 -8.59 9.03 -11.74
C GLY A 42 -7.08 9.25 -11.66
N PHE A 43 -6.35 8.44 -10.91
CA PHE A 43 -4.90 8.51 -10.72
C PHE A 43 -4.32 7.16 -10.27
N LEU A 44 -3.02 7.02 -10.40
CA LEU A 44 -2.28 5.80 -10.09
C LEU A 44 -1.79 5.76 -8.62
N GLY A 45 -1.38 4.55 -8.17
CA GLY A 45 -0.72 4.31 -6.89
C GLY A 45 -1.54 3.48 -5.91
N GLY A 46 -2.86 3.35 -6.09
CA GLY A 46 -3.74 2.55 -5.24
C GLY A 46 -3.62 2.96 -3.76
N VAL A 47 -3.36 2.01 -2.86
CA VAL A 47 -3.28 2.28 -1.41
C VAL A 47 -2.23 3.34 -1.05
N ALA A 48 -1.15 3.48 -1.82
CA ALA A 48 -0.11 4.48 -1.57
C ALA A 48 -0.59 5.92 -1.82
N THR A 49 -1.60 6.11 -2.66
CA THR A 49 -2.15 7.42 -3.04
C THR A 49 -3.63 7.54 -2.68
N ALA A 50 -4.49 6.68 -3.21
CA ALA A 50 -5.93 6.69 -2.91
C ALA A 50 -6.24 6.30 -1.45
N GLY A 51 -5.45 5.40 -0.86
CA GLY A 51 -5.55 5.02 0.54
C GLY A 51 -4.78 5.91 1.51
N LEU A 52 -4.00 6.89 1.02
CA LEU A 52 -3.10 7.76 1.78
C LEU A 52 -2.09 7.00 2.68
N MET A 53 -1.82 5.72 2.40
CA MET A 53 -0.74 4.98 3.07
C MET A 53 0.62 5.50 2.54
N SER A 54 0.94 6.76 2.85
CA SER A 54 2.08 7.48 2.28
C SER A 54 3.37 7.26 3.08
N SER A 55 3.57 6.04 3.54
CA SER A 55 4.77 5.63 4.26
C SER A 55 5.14 4.21 3.85
N MET A 56 6.16 4.09 3.02
CA MET A 56 6.67 2.80 2.56
C MET A 56 7.57 2.18 3.62
N GLY A 57 7.31 0.93 4.00
CA GLY A 57 8.24 0.18 4.84
C GLY A 57 9.60 0.04 4.14
N ASN A 58 10.70 0.36 4.86
CA ASN A 58 12.03 0.31 4.27
C ASN A 58 12.56 -1.13 4.17
N GLY A 59 11.88 -1.95 3.37
CA GLY A 59 12.31 -3.30 3.00
C GLY A 59 13.45 -3.34 1.98
N PHE A 60 14.03 -2.18 1.63
CA PHE A 60 15.16 -2.10 0.70
C PHE A 60 16.44 -2.68 1.27
N PHE A 61 16.57 -2.67 2.60
CA PHE A 61 17.77 -3.12 3.29
C PHE A 61 17.50 -4.37 4.11
N ALA A 62 18.50 -5.25 4.20
CA ALA A 62 18.48 -6.45 5.02
C ALA A 62 19.81 -6.68 5.73
N GLY A 63 19.79 -7.46 6.81
CA GLY A 63 20.98 -7.78 7.60
C GLY A 63 21.66 -6.52 8.15
N GLU A 64 22.95 -6.39 7.93
CA GLU A 64 23.78 -5.26 8.39
C GLU A 64 23.60 -3.97 7.55
N GLY A 65 22.44 -3.77 6.94
CA GLY A 65 22.16 -2.58 6.12
C GLY A 65 22.53 -2.75 4.64
N ARG A 66 22.61 -3.99 4.15
CA ARG A 66 22.85 -4.26 2.73
C ARG A 66 21.60 -3.96 1.91
N LEU A 67 21.74 -3.14 0.85
CA LEU A 67 20.70 -2.88 -0.13
C LEU A 67 20.38 -4.16 -0.93
N VAL A 68 19.19 -4.73 -0.73
CA VAL A 68 18.76 -5.99 -1.35
C VAL A 68 17.67 -5.79 -2.41
N VAL A 69 16.90 -4.69 -2.35
CA VAL A 69 15.88 -4.37 -3.34
C VAL A 69 16.38 -3.30 -4.30
N ARG A 70 16.19 -3.55 -5.59
CA ARG A 70 16.63 -2.68 -6.70
C ARG A 70 15.52 -2.57 -7.76
N GLY A 71 15.87 -2.21 -8.99
CA GLY A 71 14.94 -2.13 -10.12
C GLY A 71 13.90 -1.03 -9.95
N ILE A 72 12.69 -1.29 -10.40
CA ILE A 72 11.58 -0.30 -10.40
C ILE A 72 11.29 0.24 -9.00
N ALA A 73 11.40 -0.59 -7.95
CA ALA A 73 11.18 -0.13 -6.57
C ALA A 73 12.19 0.96 -6.17
N LEU A 74 13.45 0.78 -6.48
CA LEU A 74 14.50 1.77 -6.23
C LEU A 74 14.27 3.04 -7.06
N GLU A 75 13.94 2.88 -8.34
CA GLU A 75 13.66 3.97 -9.27
C GLU A 75 12.49 4.84 -8.77
N MET A 76 11.39 4.24 -8.30
CA MET A 76 10.25 4.98 -7.75
C MET A 76 10.66 5.88 -6.60
N VAL A 77 11.48 5.39 -5.67
CA VAL A 77 11.93 6.18 -4.52
C VAL A 77 12.93 7.25 -4.93
N ASP A 78 13.85 6.95 -5.84
CA ASP A 78 14.83 7.93 -6.33
C ASP A 78 14.13 9.08 -7.07
N ARG A 79 13.13 8.80 -7.92
CA ARG A 79 12.30 9.82 -8.57
C ARG A 79 11.50 10.66 -7.57
N LEU A 80 11.02 10.05 -6.47
CA LEU A 80 10.40 10.80 -5.37
C LEU A 80 11.38 11.76 -4.72
N VAL A 81 12.63 11.36 -4.48
CA VAL A 81 13.68 12.24 -3.95
C VAL A 81 13.95 13.39 -4.91
N ASP A 82 14.16 13.10 -6.20
CA ASP A 82 14.49 14.10 -7.22
C ASP A 82 13.39 15.17 -7.36
N LYS A 83 12.12 14.79 -7.12
CA LYS A 83 10.97 15.71 -7.15
C LYS A 83 10.63 16.33 -5.79
N GLY A 84 11.41 16.05 -4.75
CA GLY A 84 11.16 16.57 -3.40
C GLY A 84 9.98 15.91 -2.69
N GLY A 85 9.50 14.76 -3.17
CA GLY A 85 8.40 14.01 -2.58
C GLY A 85 8.82 13.16 -1.38
N THR A 86 10.12 12.93 -1.17
CA THR A 86 10.67 12.27 0.01
C THR A 86 12.11 12.72 0.25
N SER A 87 12.71 12.36 1.39
CA SER A 87 14.08 12.72 1.73
C SER A 87 15.10 11.72 1.18
N ALA A 88 16.26 12.21 0.74
CA ALA A 88 17.41 11.37 0.44
C ALA A 88 17.91 10.57 1.68
N GLY A 89 17.53 10.99 2.88
CA GLY A 89 17.78 10.27 4.13
C GLY A 89 17.16 8.87 4.21
N TRP A 90 16.26 8.48 3.28
CA TRP A 90 15.69 7.14 3.20
C TRP A 90 16.75 6.04 3.01
N ARG A 91 17.91 6.38 2.42
CA ARG A 91 19.02 5.44 2.20
C ARG A 91 19.74 5.06 3.50
N SER A 92 19.40 5.70 4.60
CA SER A 92 19.92 5.30 5.91
C SER A 92 19.34 3.92 6.29
N PRO A 93 20.19 2.93 6.57
CA PRO A 93 19.72 1.62 7.04
C PRO A 93 19.05 1.68 8.42
N LEU A 94 19.02 2.85 9.05
CA LEU A 94 18.33 3.10 10.32
C LEU A 94 16.92 3.69 10.13
N THR A 95 16.52 3.99 8.89
CA THR A 95 15.19 4.54 8.56
C THR A 95 14.19 3.42 8.34
N PRO A 96 13.28 3.13 9.29
CA PRO A 96 12.36 1.98 9.19
C PRO A 96 11.21 2.21 8.21
N LYS A 97 10.86 3.46 7.97
CA LYS A 97 9.78 3.90 7.08
C LYS A 97 10.26 5.07 6.23
N ILE A 98 9.73 5.14 5.03
CA ILE A 98 9.98 6.19 4.05
C ILE A 98 8.67 6.96 3.85
N PRO A 99 8.39 7.99 4.66
CA PRO A 99 7.28 8.89 4.39
C PRO A 99 7.47 9.59 3.05
N PHE A 100 6.40 9.81 2.31
CA PHE A 100 6.44 10.51 1.02
C PHE A 100 5.18 11.35 0.81
N ASP A 101 5.27 12.34 -0.08
CA ASP A 101 4.13 13.13 -0.51
C ASP A 101 3.32 12.34 -1.55
N PRO A 102 2.03 12.04 -1.29
CA PRO A 102 1.20 11.25 -2.20
C PRO A 102 0.92 11.96 -3.53
N GLU A 103 0.89 13.30 -3.57
CA GLU A 103 0.67 14.04 -4.83
C GLU A 103 1.89 13.96 -5.74
N ILE A 104 3.09 14.09 -5.17
CA ILE A 104 4.33 13.89 -5.93
C ILE A 104 4.43 12.44 -6.40
N PHE A 105 3.96 11.48 -5.59
CA PHE A 105 3.99 10.08 -6.00
C PHE A 105 3.03 9.79 -7.15
N LYS A 106 1.82 10.38 -7.19
CA LYS A 106 0.92 10.30 -8.35
C LYS A 106 1.62 10.76 -9.63
N LEU A 107 2.33 11.89 -9.57
CA LEU A 107 3.09 12.41 -10.71
C LEU A 107 4.21 11.46 -11.14
N VAL A 108 5.02 10.96 -10.21
CA VAL A 108 6.10 9.99 -10.50
C VAL A 108 5.57 8.75 -11.22
N LEU A 109 4.47 8.19 -10.72
CA LEU A 109 3.89 6.98 -11.31
C LEU A 109 3.31 7.24 -12.72
N LEU A 110 2.69 8.39 -12.92
CA LEU A 110 2.18 8.79 -14.24
C LEU A 110 3.31 8.95 -15.26
N GLU A 111 4.36 9.70 -14.90
CA GLU A 111 5.53 9.88 -15.77
C GLU A 111 6.20 8.54 -16.13
N MET A 112 6.34 7.63 -15.16
CA MET A 112 6.92 6.31 -15.43
C MET A 112 6.11 5.49 -16.43
N VAL A 113 4.80 5.58 -16.37
CA VAL A 113 3.87 4.91 -17.30
C VAL A 113 3.96 5.53 -18.70
N GLU A 114 3.93 6.86 -18.80
CA GLU A 114 4.06 7.60 -20.05
C GLU A 114 5.42 7.36 -20.72
N GLU A 115 6.52 7.48 -19.99
CA GLU A 115 7.87 7.25 -20.48
C GLU A 115 8.10 5.81 -20.99
N ALA A 116 7.41 4.83 -20.40
CA ALA A 116 7.47 3.44 -20.84
C ALA A 116 6.59 3.17 -22.07
N GLY A 117 5.73 4.10 -22.49
CA GLY A 117 4.83 3.93 -23.62
C GLY A 117 3.64 3.01 -23.35
N VAL A 118 3.20 2.93 -22.08
CA VAL A 118 2.05 2.13 -21.66
C VAL A 118 0.75 2.87 -22.02
N SER A 119 -0.20 2.21 -22.68
CA SER A 119 -1.58 2.70 -22.82
C SER A 119 -2.26 2.70 -21.44
N LEU A 120 -3.02 3.77 -21.12
CA LEU A 120 -3.63 3.95 -19.81
C LEU A 120 -5.12 4.25 -19.90
N TYR A 121 -5.96 3.40 -19.28
CA TYR A 121 -7.38 3.63 -19.10
C TYR A 121 -7.67 3.94 -17.63
N LEU A 122 -7.95 5.21 -17.33
CA LEU A 122 -8.44 5.66 -16.02
C LEU A 122 -9.98 5.63 -15.98
N HIS A 123 -10.56 5.71 -14.78
CA HIS A 123 -12.01 5.64 -14.57
C HIS A 123 -12.66 4.41 -15.22
N THR A 124 -11.92 3.33 -15.31
CA THR A 124 -12.32 2.10 -16.00
C THR A 124 -12.24 0.92 -15.05
N MET A 125 -13.38 0.31 -14.80
CA MET A 125 -13.49 -0.80 -13.85
C MET A 125 -13.41 -2.13 -14.58
N VAL A 126 -12.58 -3.06 -14.09
CA VAL A 126 -12.60 -4.46 -14.52
C VAL A 126 -13.89 -5.09 -13.99
N ALA A 127 -14.78 -5.45 -14.91
CA ALA A 127 -16.11 -6.00 -14.60
C ALA A 127 -16.16 -7.53 -14.66
N ASP A 128 -15.44 -8.14 -15.60
CA ASP A 128 -15.44 -9.60 -15.80
C ASP A 128 -14.19 -10.06 -16.54
N ALA A 129 -14.03 -11.36 -16.72
CA ALA A 129 -12.97 -12.01 -17.47
C ALA A 129 -13.51 -12.58 -18.81
N VAL A 130 -12.66 -12.61 -19.83
CA VAL A 130 -12.90 -13.31 -21.09
C VAL A 130 -12.01 -14.54 -21.11
N SER A 131 -12.60 -15.72 -21.00
CA SER A 131 -11.87 -16.98 -20.95
C SER A 131 -12.41 -17.98 -21.98
N SER A 132 -11.52 -18.79 -22.54
CA SER A 132 -11.84 -19.96 -23.37
C SER A 132 -11.20 -21.17 -22.70
N GLU A 133 -12.02 -22.12 -22.25
CA GLU A 133 -11.59 -23.22 -21.40
C GLU A 133 -10.83 -22.70 -20.16
N ASP A 134 -9.58 -23.10 -19.97
CA ASP A 134 -8.72 -22.69 -18.85
C ASP A 134 -7.82 -21.46 -19.18
N MET A 135 -7.89 -20.94 -20.42
CA MET A 135 -7.10 -19.80 -20.89
C MET A 135 -7.84 -18.47 -20.69
N LEU A 136 -7.21 -17.52 -20.00
CA LEU A 136 -7.68 -16.16 -19.90
C LEU A 136 -7.21 -15.36 -21.13
N GLU A 137 -8.16 -14.88 -21.94
CA GLU A 137 -7.90 -14.19 -23.21
C GLU A 137 -8.12 -12.67 -23.11
N GLY A 138 -8.66 -12.16 -22.00
CA GLY A 138 -8.92 -10.76 -21.86
C GLY A 138 -9.79 -10.38 -20.67
N LEU A 139 -10.20 -9.12 -20.65
CA LEU A 139 -11.05 -8.53 -19.60
C LEU A 139 -12.26 -7.83 -20.20
N ILE A 140 -13.39 -7.91 -19.50
CA ILE A 140 -14.51 -7.00 -19.72
C ILE A 140 -14.35 -5.82 -18.79
N VAL A 141 -14.47 -4.63 -19.34
CA VAL A 141 -14.38 -3.38 -18.61
C VAL A 141 -15.68 -2.57 -18.70
N GLU A 142 -15.91 -1.76 -17.69
CA GLU A 142 -17.02 -0.81 -17.65
C GLU A 142 -16.48 0.60 -17.44
N SER A 143 -16.84 1.52 -18.30
CA SER A 143 -16.43 2.93 -18.27
C SER A 143 -17.56 3.84 -18.74
N LYS A 144 -17.31 5.14 -18.86
CA LYS A 144 -18.27 6.07 -19.49
C LYS A 144 -18.46 5.80 -20.99
N SER A 145 -17.53 5.12 -21.65
CA SER A 145 -17.69 4.66 -23.04
C SER A 145 -18.66 3.49 -23.17
N GLY A 146 -18.96 2.82 -22.06
CA GLY A 146 -19.82 1.64 -21.99
C GLY A 146 -19.07 0.40 -21.58
N ARG A 147 -19.66 -0.75 -21.85
CA ARG A 147 -19.06 -2.06 -21.61
C ARG A 147 -18.31 -2.53 -22.84
N GLU A 148 -17.03 -2.81 -22.67
CA GLU A 148 -16.11 -3.16 -23.74
C GLU A 148 -15.24 -4.36 -23.33
N ALA A 149 -14.75 -5.12 -24.30
CA ALA A 149 -13.77 -6.16 -24.11
C ALA A 149 -12.38 -5.65 -24.51
N ILE A 150 -11.40 -5.99 -23.69
CA ILE A 150 -9.98 -5.81 -23.99
C ILE A 150 -9.38 -7.20 -24.11
N LEU A 151 -8.77 -7.51 -25.25
CA LEU A 151 -8.13 -8.80 -25.47
C LEU A 151 -6.61 -8.70 -25.29
N GLY A 152 -5.99 -9.75 -24.78
CA GLY A 152 -4.57 -9.81 -24.55
C GLY A 152 -4.06 -11.24 -24.39
N LYS A 153 -2.79 -11.46 -24.69
CA LYS A 153 -2.15 -12.78 -24.59
C LYS A 153 -1.91 -13.20 -23.14
N VAL A 154 -1.58 -12.22 -22.27
CA VAL A 154 -1.36 -12.43 -20.83
C VAL A 154 -2.01 -11.30 -20.03
N VAL A 155 -2.67 -11.68 -18.95
CA VAL A 155 -3.29 -10.74 -18.01
C VAL A 155 -2.55 -10.76 -16.68
N VAL A 156 -2.26 -9.57 -16.14
CA VAL A 156 -1.68 -9.40 -14.80
C VAL A 156 -2.75 -8.84 -13.87
N ASP A 157 -3.18 -9.63 -12.89
CA ASP A 157 -4.08 -9.18 -11.82
C ASP A 157 -3.31 -8.36 -10.77
N ALA A 158 -3.44 -7.06 -10.83
CA ALA A 158 -2.92 -6.11 -9.85
C ALA A 158 -4.04 -5.38 -9.08
N THR A 159 -5.27 -5.93 -9.07
CA THR A 159 -6.44 -5.35 -8.41
C THR A 159 -6.31 -5.28 -6.88
N GLY A 160 -5.38 -6.03 -6.32
CA GLY A 160 -5.11 -6.10 -4.89
C GLY A 160 -5.92 -7.20 -4.17
N ASP A 161 -7.09 -7.51 -4.67
CA ASP A 161 -8.05 -8.42 -4.05
C ASP A 161 -8.31 -9.69 -4.86
N ALA A 162 -7.41 -9.99 -5.84
CA ALA A 162 -7.56 -11.09 -6.80
C ALA A 162 -8.90 -11.06 -7.55
N ASP A 163 -9.34 -9.88 -7.96
CA ASP A 163 -10.64 -9.72 -8.62
C ASP A 163 -10.66 -10.35 -10.01
N VAL A 164 -9.58 -10.19 -10.78
CA VAL A 164 -9.44 -10.84 -12.09
C VAL A 164 -9.34 -12.35 -11.92
N ALA A 165 -8.49 -12.82 -11.01
CA ALA A 165 -8.29 -14.24 -10.74
C ALA A 165 -9.61 -14.93 -10.34
N ALA A 166 -10.40 -14.29 -9.48
CA ALA A 166 -11.70 -14.81 -9.07
C ALA A 166 -12.70 -14.89 -10.23
N ARG A 167 -12.73 -13.89 -11.11
CA ARG A 167 -13.62 -13.87 -12.29
C ARG A 167 -13.18 -14.86 -13.37
N ALA A 168 -11.88 -15.07 -13.49
CA ALA A 168 -11.33 -16.07 -14.42
C ALA A 168 -11.47 -17.53 -13.92
N GLY A 169 -12.03 -17.75 -12.72
CA GLY A 169 -12.24 -19.09 -12.17
C GLY A 169 -11.02 -19.70 -11.49
N ALA A 170 -9.96 -18.91 -11.23
CA ALA A 170 -8.81 -19.39 -10.46
C ALA A 170 -9.20 -19.76 -9.04
N SER A 171 -8.58 -20.82 -8.51
CA SER A 171 -8.78 -21.21 -7.11
C SER A 171 -8.20 -20.15 -6.17
N PHE A 172 -8.97 -19.73 -5.18
CA PHE A 172 -8.55 -18.78 -4.17
C PHE A 172 -9.04 -19.15 -2.77
N ASN A 173 -8.32 -18.66 -1.77
CA ASN A 173 -8.78 -18.67 -0.39
C ASN A 173 -9.42 -17.32 -0.07
N TYR A 174 -10.33 -17.31 0.89
CA TYR A 174 -11.01 -16.11 1.36
C TYR A 174 -11.14 -16.13 2.88
N GLU A 175 -10.85 -15.00 3.49
CA GLU A 175 -11.25 -14.69 4.86
C GLU A 175 -11.77 -13.26 4.92
N PRO A 176 -12.70 -12.96 5.84
CA PRO A 176 -13.21 -11.61 6.00
C PRO A 176 -12.08 -10.57 6.09
N PRO A 177 -12.28 -9.37 5.52
CA PRO A 177 -11.26 -8.30 5.51
C PRO A 177 -10.71 -7.94 6.89
N GLY A 178 -11.52 -8.09 7.93
CA GLY A 178 -11.11 -7.78 9.30
C GLY A 178 -10.94 -6.27 9.51
N SER A 179 -9.79 -5.87 10.05
CA SER A 179 -9.50 -4.47 10.34
C SER A 179 -8.99 -3.73 9.10
N ASN A 180 -9.67 -2.65 8.74
CA ASN A 180 -9.35 -1.76 7.62
C ASN A 180 -9.17 -0.34 8.13
N SER A 181 -8.43 0.51 7.44
CA SER A 181 -8.18 1.89 7.86
C SER A 181 -8.51 2.88 6.77
N LEU A 182 -9.04 4.04 7.17
CA LEU A 182 -9.15 5.21 6.33
C LEU A 182 -8.24 6.29 6.90
N GLU A 183 -7.18 6.61 6.18
CA GLU A 183 -6.22 7.62 6.59
C GLU A 183 -6.67 9.01 6.18
N PHE A 184 -6.08 10.04 6.77
CA PHE A 184 -6.35 11.42 6.40
C PHE A 184 -5.11 12.28 6.59
N ARG A 185 -5.03 13.36 5.80
CA ARG A 185 -3.92 14.30 5.83
C ARG A 185 -4.34 15.60 6.49
N MET A 186 -3.52 16.09 7.41
CA MET A 186 -3.67 17.38 8.06
C MET A 186 -2.58 18.35 7.60
N GLY A 187 -2.95 19.59 7.39
CA GLY A 187 -2.03 20.69 7.06
C GLY A 187 -1.91 21.69 8.18
N ASN A 188 -0.94 22.59 8.03
CA ASN A 188 -0.59 23.63 9.01
C ASN A 188 -0.26 23.04 10.38
N VAL A 189 0.48 21.92 10.37
CA VAL A 189 0.98 21.25 11.58
C VAL A 189 2.38 21.77 11.90
N ASP A 190 2.60 22.21 13.13
CA ASP A 190 3.92 22.54 13.64
C ASP A 190 4.59 21.28 14.20
N LEU A 191 5.24 20.52 13.28
CA LEU A 191 5.92 19.28 13.63
C LEU A 191 7.09 19.50 14.60
N GLN A 192 7.74 20.67 14.57
CA GLN A 192 8.79 21.00 15.51
C GLN A 192 8.23 21.12 16.94
N LYS A 193 7.08 21.74 17.12
CA LYS A 193 6.42 21.83 18.42
C LYS A 193 5.97 20.47 18.93
N THR A 194 5.52 19.60 18.05
CA THR A 194 5.18 18.21 18.40
C THR A 194 6.43 17.41 18.82
N TYR A 195 7.53 17.57 18.10
CA TYR A 195 8.82 16.99 18.47
C TYR A 195 9.29 17.46 19.85
N GLU A 196 9.24 18.78 20.13
CA GLU A 196 9.63 19.33 21.43
C GLU A 196 8.77 18.77 22.58
N TYR A 197 7.48 18.54 22.33
CA TYR A 197 6.62 17.87 23.30
C TYR A 197 7.08 16.43 23.60
N PHE A 198 7.45 15.66 22.59
CA PHE A 198 7.99 14.31 22.81
C PHE A 198 9.34 14.34 23.51
N LYS A 199 10.18 15.30 23.20
CA LYS A 199 11.50 15.49 23.81
C LYS A 199 11.44 15.80 25.32
N GLN A 200 10.36 16.40 25.79
CA GLN A 200 10.16 16.66 27.23
C GLN A 200 9.94 15.39 28.05
N ASN A 201 9.48 14.30 27.42
CA ASN A 201 9.21 13.00 28.07
C ASN A 201 9.65 11.86 27.15
N PRO A 202 10.96 11.72 26.89
CA PRO A 202 11.46 10.77 25.89
C PRO A 202 11.22 9.32 26.31
N GLU A 203 11.16 9.03 27.61
CA GLU A 203 10.85 7.70 28.16
C GLU A 203 9.42 7.22 27.88
N ARG A 204 8.51 8.16 27.50
CA ARG A 204 7.13 7.88 27.10
C ARG A 204 6.98 7.66 25.61
N PHE A 205 8.05 7.79 24.84
CA PHE A 205 7.98 7.54 23.41
C PHE A 205 7.70 6.04 23.18
N PRO A 206 6.70 5.69 22.36
CA PRO A 206 6.37 4.29 22.15
C PRO A 206 7.44 3.61 21.30
N SER A 207 7.71 2.34 21.59
CA SER A 207 8.52 1.47 20.73
C SER A 207 7.60 0.50 20.00
N ASP A 208 7.82 0.29 18.72
CA ASP A 208 7.13 -0.72 17.92
C ASP A 208 8.16 -1.53 17.13
N MET A 209 7.79 -2.72 16.69
CA MET A 209 8.70 -3.61 15.95
C MET A 209 9.09 -3.03 14.58
N ASP A 210 8.21 -2.22 13.98
CA ASP A 210 8.37 -1.65 12.64
C ASP A 210 8.74 -0.16 12.63
N ALA A 211 9.12 0.44 13.79
CA ALA A 211 9.22 1.88 13.95
C ALA A 211 10.44 2.27 14.79
N PRO A 212 10.71 3.57 14.97
CA PRO A 212 11.73 3.95 15.92
C PRO A 212 11.55 3.19 17.24
N ARG A 213 12.59 2.50 17.67
CA ARG A 213 12.55 1.67 18.88
C ARG A 213 12.70 2.51 20.15
N SER A 214 13.07 3.78 19.97
CA SER A 214 13.29 4.73 21.04
C SER A 214 13.07 6.16 20.55
N PHE A 215 12.96 7.10 21.50
CA PHE A 215 12.94 8.53 21.15
C PHE A 215 14.25 8.96 20.46
N GLU A 216 15.39 8.40 20.80
CA GLU A 216 16.68 8.71 20.17
C GLU A 216 16.68 8.34 18.67
N GLU A 217 16.16 7.17 18.30
CA GLU A 217 16.01 6.79 16.89
C GLU A 217 15.04 7.72 16.15
N PHE A 218 13.92 8.10 16.77
CA PHE A 218 12.98 9.08 16.23
C PHE A 218 13.64 10.43 16.02
N GLU A 219 14.33 10.97 17.04
CA GLU A 219 15.06 12.24 16.99
C GLU A 219 16.09 12.26 15.88
N LYS A 220 16.85 11.16 15.76
CA LYS A 220 17.85 11.00 14.69
C LYS A 220 17.21 11.01 13.30
N ASN A 221 16.12 10.29 13.11
CA ASN A 221 15.38 10.30 11.84
C ASN A 221 14.81 11.69 11.53
N TRP A 222 14.26 12.38 12.53
CA TRP A 222 13.72 13.73 12.38
C TRP A 222 14.81 14.75 11.99
N LEU A 223 15.88 14.81 12.77
CA LEU A 223 16.90 15.85 12.60
C LEU A 223 17.86 15.60 11.43
N GLN A 224 18.18 14.33 11.14
CA GLN A 224 19.17 13.96 10.13
C GLN A 224 18.55 13.55 8.80
N ASN A 225 17.43 12.83 8.84
CA ASN A 225 16.80 12.24 7.67
C ASN A 225 15.56 13.01 7.20
N GLY A 226 15.02 13.95 8.00
CA GLY A 226 13.85 14.76 7.65
C GLY A 226 12.52 13.99 7.76
N PHE A 227 12.48 12.86 8.47
CA PHE A 227 11.29 12.04 8.64
C PHE A 227 10.68 12.17 10.03
N PHE A 228 9.45 12.66 10.09
CA PHE A 228 8.64 12.62 11.29
C PHE A 228 7.80 11.33 11.24
N TYR A 229 8.16 10.37 12.05
CA TYR A 229 7.42 9.11 12.12
C TYR A 229 7.11 8.73 13.57
N TYR A 230 5.82 8.86 13.95
CA TYR A 230 5.32 8.38 15.24
C TYR A 230 4.66 7.01 15.03
N PRO A 231 5.10 5.97 15.77
CA PRO A 231 4.73 4.59 15.46
C PRO A 231 3.25 4.28 15.69
N HIS A 232 2.71 3.39 14.86
CA HIS A 232 1.41 2.77 15.09
C HIS A 232 1.40 2.02 16.42
N GLY A 233 0.29 2.08 17.12
CA GLY A 233 0.18 1.44 18.43
C GLY A 233 0.76 2.25 19.58
N GLY A 234 1.33 3.42 19.30
CA GLY A 234 1.83 4.31 20.34
C GLY A 234 0.80 4.70 21.38
N GLY A 235 -0.46 4.81 21.00
CA GLY A 235 -1.57 5.06 21.92
C GLY A 235 -1.97 3.84 22.77
N ARG A 236 -1.58 2.62 22.38
CA ARG A 236 -1.87 1.39 23.14
C ARG A 236 -0.97 1.17 24.35
N LYS A 237 0.23 1.73 24.30
CA LYS A 237 1.16 1.59 25.42
C LYS A 237 0.70 2.52 26.55
N PRO A 238 0.22 2.00 27.68
CA PRO A 238 -0.17 2.85 28.82
C PRO A 238 0.96 3.79 29.22
N GLY A 239 0.63 5.07 29.42
CA GLY A 239 1.60 6.09 29.78
C GLY A 239 2.45 6.64 28.63
N SER A 240 2.26 6.18 27.37
CA SER A 240 2.90 6.82 26.22
C SER A 240 2.46 8.27 26.02
N ASN A 241 3.25 9.07 25.29
CA ASN A 241 2.95 10.48 25.05
C ASN A 241 1.53 10.70 24.53
N MET A 242 1.07 9.91 23.57
CA MET A 242 -0.28 10.03 23.02
C MET A 242 -1.35 9.43 23.94
N ALA A 243 -1.07 8.28 24.60
CA ALA A 243 -2.03 7.68 25.53
C ALA A 243 -2.41 8.62 26.67
N VAL A 244 -1.43 9.33 27.22
CA VAL A 244 -1.68 10.34 28.28
C VAL A 244 -2.61 11.46 27.80
N LEU A 245 -2.44 11.91 26.55
CA LEU A 245 -3.32 12.94 25.96
C LEU A 245 -4.74 12.42 25.72
N VAL A 246 -4.86 11.18 25.26
CA VAL A 246 -6.16 10.51 25.09
C VAL A 246 -6.88 10.34 26.43
N GLU A 247 -6.18 9.87 27.47
CA GLU A 247 -6.73 9.73 28.82
C GLU A 247 -7.23 11.06 29.38
N ARG A 248 -6.45 12.13 29.14
CA ARG A 248 -6.83 13.49 29.54
C ARG A 248 -8.11 13.96 28.82
N ALA A 249 -8.24 13.70 27.53
CA ALA A 249 -9.41 14.06 26.73
C ALA A 249 -10.67 13.29 27.18
N VAL A 250 -10.53 12.00 27.44
CA VAL A 250 -11.59 11.14 27.95
C VAL A 250 -12.02 11.57 29.35
N GLY A 251 -11.08 11.85 30.24
CA GLY A 251 -11.36 12.32 31.61
C GLY A 251 -12.12 13.66 31.65
N LYS A 252 -11.90 14.53 30.67
CA LYS A 252 -12.65 15.78 30.49
C LYS A 252 -13.99 15.61 29.77
N ARG A 253 -14.33 14.41 29.32
CA ARG A 253 -15.51 14.09 28.49
C ARG A 253 -15.55 14.82 27.13
N ASP A 254 -14.42 15.31 26.68
CA ASP A 254 -14.27 15.95 25.37
C ASP A 254 -14.19 14.93 24.25
N PHE A 255 -13.72 13.73 24.58
CA PHE A 255 -13.57 12.63 23.65
C PHE A 255 -14.18 11.36 24.24
N SER A 256 -14.96 10.63 23.44
CA SER A 256 -15.51 9.34 23.84
C SER A 256 -14.77 8.23 23.09
N ARG A 257 -14.28 7.25 23.83
CA ARG A 257 -13.74 6.03 23.22
C ARG A 257 -14.80 5.28 22.42
N GLU A 258 -16.08 5.46 22.68
CA GLU A 258 -17.20 4.81 21.98
C GLU A 258 -17.62 5.52 20.68
N LYS A 259 -17.35 6.82 20.53
CA LYS A 259 -17.70 7.61 19.34
C LYS A 259 -16.63 7.58 18.24
N GLY A 260 -15.39 7.36 18.60
CA GLY A 260 -14.39 7.01 17.64
C GLY A 260 -14.52 5.52 17.37
N ILE A 261 -14.40 5.05 16.16
CA ILE A 261 -14.25 3.62 15.84
C ILE A 261 -12.91 3.20 16.40
N ILE A 262 -12.97 2.81 17.61
CA ILE A 262 -12.02 3.13 18.64
C ILE A 262 -10.97 2.16 18.90
N THR A 263 -10.88 1.29 18.11
CA THR A 263 -9.58 0.63 18.06
C THR A 263 -8.49 1.58 17.54
N GLY A 264 -8.89 2.77 17.07
CA GLY A 264 -8.03 3.70 16.36
C GLY A 264 -7.16 4.63 17.20
N LEU A 265 -7.64 5.15 18.31
CA LEU A 265 -6.80 6.00 19.17
C LEU A 265 -5.68 5.23 19.85
N ASP A 266 -5.90 3.94 20.07
CA ASP A 266 -4.88 3.05 20.60
C ASP A 266 -3.80 2.69 19.56
N ALA A 267 -4.09 2.86 18.26
CA ALA A 267 -3.21 2.52 17.15
C ALA A 267 -2.76 3.75 16.35
N PHE A 268 -2.51 4.85 17.04
CA PHE A 268 -2.19 6.12 16.45
C PHE A 268 -0.84 6.10 15.74
N GLY A 269 -0.80 6.44 14.47
CA GLY A 269 0.42 6.64 13.69
C GLY A 269 0.41 7.99 12.99
N MET A 270 1.57 8.65 12.90
CA MET A 270 1.75 9.91 12.19
C MET A 270 2.98 9.82 11.29
N ASP A 271 2.79 10.17 10.03
CA ASP A 271 3.85 10.22 9.02
C ASP A 271 3.95 11.63 8.44
N GLY A 272 5.11 12.26 8.50
CA GLY A 272 5.34 13.61 8.02
C GLY A 272 6.75 13.81 7.47
N LEU A 273 6.93 14.92 6.73
CA LEU A 273 8.19 15.35 6.15
C LEU A 273 8.59 16.70 6.77
N ALA A 274 9.88 16.89 7.03
CA ALA A 274 10.39 18.06 7.75
C ALA A 274 10.13 19.40 7.03
N TRP A 275 9.96 19.38 5.72
CA TRP A 275 9.82 20.59 4.90
C TRP A 275 8.38 20.90 4.45
N ASN A 276 7.44 19.99 4.70
CA ASN A 276 6.04 20.30 4.48
C ASN A 276 5.29 20.25 5.82
N ASN A 277 4.54 21.28 6.13
CA ASN A 277 3.75 21.35 7.36
C ASN A 277 2.51 20.45 7.28
N THR A 278 2.65 19.26 6.75
CA THR A 278 1.59 18.25 6.61
C THR A 278 1.95 16.96 7.32
N VAL A 279 0.94 16.27 7.76
CA VAL A 279 1.08 14.96 8.39
C VAL A 279 -0.07 14.06 7.98
N ILE A 280 0.24 12.80 7.71
CA ILE A 280 -0.77 11.77 7.49
C ILE A 280 -1.03 11.05 8.81
N ILE A 281 -2.29 10.86 9.10
CA ILE A 281 -2.77 10.26 10.34
C ILE A 281 -3.38 8.91 10.01
N ASN A 282 -2.82 7.87 10.61
CA ASN A 282 -3.33 6.51 10.54
C ASN A 282 -3.85 6.09 11.92
N SER A 283 -5.14 6.32 12.16
CA SER A 283 -5.75 6.09 13.47
C SER A 283 -7.18 5.54 13.41
N ASN A 284 -7.76 5.44 12.22
CA ASN A 284 -9.16 5.06 12.06
C ASN A 284 -9.28 3.66 11.50
N PHE A 285 -9.90 2.77 12.26
CA PHE A 285 -10.11 1.40 11.84
C PHE A 285 -11.58 1.04 11.88
N SER A 286 -12.03 0.33 10.86
CA SER A 286 -13.32 -0.36 10.85
C SER A 286 -13.12 -1.86 10.68
N ARG A 287 -14.13 -2.63 11.04
CA ARG A 287 -14.17 -4.06 10.75
C ARG A 287 -15.23 -4.30 9.70
N ILE A 288 -14.83 -5.03 8.66
CA ILE A 288 -15.72 -5.53 7.62
C ILE A 288 -15.78 -7.05 7.80
N SER A 289 -16.98 -7.57 7.95
CA SER A 289 -17.21 -9.00 8.19
C SER A 289 -17.32 -9.81 6.90
N ASP A 290 -17.56 -9.15 5.78
CA ASP A 290 -17.67 -9.76 4.47
C ASP A 290 -17.28 -8.78 3.37
N LEU A 291 -16.83 -9.31 2.22
CA LEU A 291 -16.48 -8.51 1.03
C LEU A 291 -17.74 -8.20 0.23
N ASN A 292 -18.52 -7.24 0.70
CA ASN A 292 -19.67 -6.73 -0.02
C ASN A 292 -19.78 -5.22 0.05
N VAL A 293 -20.34 -4.62 -0.99
CA VAL A 293 -20.41 -3.17 -1.18
C VAL A 293 -21.17 -2.44 -0.05
N ARG A 294 -22.11 -3.09 0.61
CA ARG A 294 -22.91 -2.46 1.69
C ARG A 294 -22.08 -2.29 2.96
N GLU A 295 -21.33 -3.33 3.35
CA GLU A 295 -20.43 -3.26 4.50
C GLU A 295 -19.26 -2.32 4.23
N GLU A 296 -18.69 -2.38 3.04
CA GLU A 296 -17.61 -1.50 2.62
C GLU A 296 -18.05 -0.02 2.64
N SER A 297 -19.20 0.30 2.04
CA SER A 297 -19.79 1.64 2.06
C SER A 297 -20.10 2.14 3.48
N LYS A 298 -20.57 1.25 4.37
CA LYS A 298 -20.79 1.58 5.78
C LYS A 298 -19.47 1.89 6.48
N ALA A 299 -18.44 1.08 6.25
CA ALA A 299 -17.11 1.28 6.81
C ALA A 299 -16.49 2.61 6.34
N GLU A 300 -16.61 2.93 5.05
CA GLU A 300 -16.20 4.23 4.47
C GLU A 300 -16.88 5.40 5.20
N LEU A 301 -18.20 5.34 5.34
CA LEU A 301 -18.98 6.39 5.97
C LEU A 301 -18.56 6.61 7.43
N GLU A 302 -18.42 5.54 8.19
CA GLU A 302 -18.11 5.58 9.61
C GLU A 302 -16.68 6.05 9.87
N THR A 303 -15.70 5.51 9.14
CA THR A 303 -14.29 5.89 9.28
C THR A 303 -14.04 7.31 8.84
N ARG A 304 -14.69 7.77 7.76
CA ARG A 304 -14.57 9.15 7.28
C ARG A 304 -15.10 10.16 8.30
N LYS A 305 -16.22 9.88 8.97
CA LYS A 305 -16.71 10.71 10.10
C LYS A 305 -15.72 10.70 11.26
N SER A 306 -15.11 9.55 11.55
CA SER A 306 -14.12 9.42 12.61
C SER A 306 -12.87 10.28 12.37
N CYS A 307 -12.45 10.50 11.12
CA CYS A 307 -11.34 11.40 10.81
C CYS A 307 -11.52 12.79 11.43
N PHE A 308 -12.73 13.34 11.35
CA PHE A 308 -13.01 14.67 11.90
C PHE A 308 -12.96 14.68 13.42
N HIS A 309 -13.42 13.62 14.10
CA HIS A 309 -13.30 13.51 15.55
C HIS A 309 -11.85 13.41 16.01
N VAL A 310 -11.04 12.61 15.29
CA VAL A 310 -9.61 12.49 15.57
C VAL A 310 -8.90 13.83 15.33
N ALA A 311 -9.22 14.53 14.24
CA ALA A 311 -8.64 15.84 13.96
C ALA A 311 -8.99 16.88 15.04
N GLU A 312 -10.21 16.85 15.57
CA GLU A 312 -10.63 17.72 16.69
C GLU A 312 -9.83 17.39 17.96
N PHE A 313 -9.64 16.11 18.28
CA PHE A 313 -8.77 15.68 19.38
C PHE A 313 -7.34 16.20 19.20
N LEU A 314 -6.77 16.03 18.02
CA LEU A 314 -5.40 16.47 17.70
C LEU A 314 -5.25 17.98 17.93
N ARG A 315 -6.15 18.78 17.38
CA ARG A 315 -6.15 20.25 17.53
C ARG A 315 -6.25 20.71 18.98
N LYS A 316 -7.01 20.01 19.80
CA LYS A 316 -7.29 20.41 21.18
C LYS A 316 -6.24 19.94 22.18
N TYR A 317 -5.60 18.81 21.93
CA TYR A 317 -4.75 18.13 22.91
C TYR A 317 -3.30 17.95 22.50
N VAL A 318 -2.97 17.93 21.20
CA VAL A 318 -1.63 17.62 20.75
C VAL A 318 -0.89 18.92 20.40
N PRO A 319 0.22 19.23 21.10
CA PRO A 319 1.04 20.40 20.78
C PRO A 319 1.52 20.38 19.32
N GLY A 320 1.34 21.50 18.64
CA GLY A 320 1.68 21.63 17.21
C GLY A 320 0.47 21.48 16.27
N PHE A 321 -0.68 20.99 16.77
CA PHE A 321 -1.89 20.82 15.96
C PHE A 321 -2.95 21.91 16.16
N GLU A 322 -2.71 22.92 16.97
CA GLU A 322 -3.71 23.91 17.37
C GLU A 322 -4.35 24.65 16.18
N ARG A 323 -3.58 24.83 15.11
CA ARG A 323 -4.00 25.50 13.86
C ARG A 323 -4.19 24.53 12.68
N ALA A 324 -4.01 23.26 12.93
CA ALA A 324 -4.10 22.25 11.89
C ALA A 324 -5.53 22.10 11.36
N PHE A 325 -5.65 21.71 10.10
CA PHE A 325 -6.92 21.41 9.45
C PHE A 325 -6.80 20.19 8.55
N ILE A 326 -7.91 19.51 8.31
CA ILE A 326 -7.93 18.39 7.36
C ILE A 326 -7.76 18.95 5.94
N ILE A 327 -6.74 18.51 5.23
CA ILE A 327 -6.57 18.77 3.80
C ILE A 327 -7.48 17.83 3.02
N GLU A 328 -7.39 16.52 3.34
CA GLU A 328 -8.16 15.48 2.68
C GLU A 328 -8.31 14.25 3.59
N THR A 329 -9.36 13.48 3.37
CA THR A 329 -9.50 12.10 3.84
C THR A 329 -9.23 11.17 2.66
N ALA A 330 -8.66 10.00 2.90
CA ALA A 330 -8.36 9.06 1.82
C ALA A 330 -9.57 8.86 0.88
N PRO A 331 -9.39 8.94 -0.44
CA PRO A 331 -10.44 8.59 -1.41
C PRO A 331 -11.01 7.19 -1.19
N ASP A 332 -10.15 6.21 -0.91
CA ASP A 332 -10.49 4.81 -0.75
C ASP A 332 -10.13 4.27 0.64
N LEU A 333 -10.99 3.42 1.19
CA LEU A 333 -10.69 2.64 2.38
C LEU A 333 -9.52 1.69 2.13
N GLY A 334 -8.54 1.69 3.03
CA GLY A 334 -7.41 0.79 2.99
C GLY A 334 -7.77 -0.62 3.44
N VAL A 335 -8.31 -1.44 2.56
CA VAL A 335 -8.64 -2.85 2.82
C VAL A 335 -7.38 -3.68 2.85
N ARG A 336 -7.11 -4.34 3.99
CA ARG A 336 -5.83 -5.05 4.21
C ARG A 336 -5.80 -6.45 3.65
N PHE A 337 -6.89 -7.18 3.74
CA PHE A 337 -6.97 -8.59 3.39
C PHE A 337 -8.32 -8.91 2.78
N THR A 338 -8.32 -9.80 1.78
CA THR A 338 -9.53 -10.33 1.16
C THR A 338 -9.26 -11.72 0.62
N ARG A 339 -9.26 -11.89 -0.71
CA ARG A 339 -8.90 -13.11 -1.42
C ARG A 339 -7.38 -13.19 -1.63
N TRP A 340 -6.86 -14.41 -1.63
CA TRP A 340 -5.52 -14.71 -2.11
C TRP A 340 -5.54 -16.04 -2.88
N ILE A 341 -4.78 -16.11 -3.96
CA ILE A 341 -4.82 -17.27 -4.86
C ILE A 341 -4.27 -18.52 -4.19
N VAL A 342 -4.74 -19.68 -4.69
CA VAL A 342 -4.03 -20.94 -4.56
C VAL A 342 -3.04 -21.00 -5.72
N GLY A 343 -1.77 -20.66 -5.44
CA GLY A 343 -0.71 -20.66 -6.43
C GLY A 343 -0.02 -22.01 -6.56
N GLU A 344 0.86 -22.13 -7.55
CA GLU A 344 1.72 -23.31 -7.76
C GLU A 344 2.65 -23.57 -6.56
N TYR A 345 2.87 -22.54 -5.74
CA TYR A 345 3.59 -22.62 -4.48
C TYR A 345 3.00 -21.65 -3.46
N THR A 346 2.97 -22.05 -2.18
CA THR A 346 2.55 -21.19 -1.08
C THR A 346 3.76 -20.86 -0.20
N LEU A 347 4.23 -19.61 -0.25
CA LEU A 347 5.35 -19.15 0.57
C LEU A 347 4.92 -19.01 2.03
N ALA A 348 5.60 -19.72 2.92
CA ALA A 348 5.32 -19.71 4.36
C ALA A 348 6.20 -18.71 5.11
N ARG A 349 5.68 -18.17 6.21
CA ARG A 349 6.43 -17.26 7.11
C ARG A 349 7.73 -17.88 7.63
N GLU A 350 7.67 -19.14 8.01
CA GLU A 350 8.81 -19.89 8.55
C GLU A 350 9.97 -19.98 7.56
N GLU A 351 9.67 -19.95 6.26
CA GLU A 351 10.69 -19.93 5.21
C GLU A 351 11.33 -18.55 5.09
N THR A 352 10.51 -17.48 5.17
CA THR A 352 11.02 -16.11 5.13
C THR A 352 11.91 -15.80 6.35
N GLU A 353 11.53 -16.25 7.53
CA GLU A 353 12.29 -16.08 8.77
C GLU A 353 13.63 -16.84 8.75
N LYS A 354 13.71 -17.93 8.00
CA LYS A 354 14.94 -18.72 7.80
C LYS A 354 15.80 -18.23 6.64
N GLY A 355 15.37 -17.19 5.91
CA GLY A 355 16.07 -16.70 4.74
C GLY A 355 16.09 -17.70 3.59
N ALA A 356 14.95 -18.32 3.30
CA ALA A 356 14.80 -19.33 2.26
C ALA A 356 15.26 -18.82 0.89
N LYS A 357 15.80 -19.74 0.09
CA LYS A 357 16.23 -19.53 -1.30
C LYS A 357 15.49 -20.46 -2.23
N PHE A 358 15.24 -19.99 -3.47
CA PHE A 358 14.46 -20.71 -4.46
C PHE A 358 15.14 -20.66 -5.83
N GLY A 359 15.04 -21.76 -6.60
CA GLY A 359 15.57 -21.83 -7.96
C GLY A 359 14.83 -20.95 -8.96
N ASP A 360 13.60 -20.53 -8.62
CA ASP A 360 12.74 -19.64 -9.40
C ASP A 360 12.55 -18.27 -8.72
N ALA A 361 13.57 -17.79 -8.00
CA ALA A 361 13.49 -16.53 -7.28
C ALA A 361 13.30 -15.33 -8.22
N ILE A 362 12.25 -14.52 -7.94
CA ILE A 362 11.92 -13.28 -8.68
C ILE A 362 12.38 -12.01 -7.99
N GLY A 363 12.85 -12.11 -6.77
CA GLY A 363 13.35 -10.98 -5.99
C GLY A 363 13.67 -11.35 -4.56
N VAL A 364 14.17 -10.37 -3.82
CA VAL A 364 14.53 -10.52 -2.41
C VAL A 364 13.69 -9.59 -1.56
N GLY A 365 12.99 -10.14 -0.56
CA GLY A 365 12.30 -9.40 0.48
C GLY A 365 13.11 -9.36 1.79
N SER A 366 12.61 -8.63 2.78
CA SER A 366 13.17 -8.58 4.13
C SER A 366 12.06 -8.73 5.18
N THR A 367 12.31 -9.49 6.26
CA THR A 367 11.35 -9.73 7.35
C THR A 367 11.38 -8.64 8.42
N GLY A 368 11.25 -7.39 8.05
CA GLY A 368 11.32 -6.28 9.00
C GLY A 368 12.55 -5.41 8.79
N PHE A 369 12.95 -4.65 9.81
CA PHE A 369 14.02 -3.66 9.67
C PHE A 369 14.93 -3.60 10.92
N PRO A 370 16.26 -3.85 10.79
CA PRO A 370 16.86 -4.65 9.73
C PRO A 370 16.40 -6.11 9.84
N GLY A 371 16.02 -6.72 8.74
CA GLY A 371 15.42 -8.05 8.71
C GLY A 371 16.28 -9.11 8.05
N VAL A 372 15.82 -10.35 8.13
CA VAL A 372 16.42 -11.48 7.41
C VAL A 372 16.04 -11.36 5.93
N PRO A 373 17.00 -11.35 4.98
CA PRO A 373 16.69 -11.41 3.56
C PRO A 373 16.17 -12.80 3.20
N PHE A 374 15.12 -12.85 2.39
CA PHE A 374 14.57 -14.08 1.83
C PHE A 374 14.23 -13.90 0.35
N GLU A 375 14.32 -14.97 -0.42
CA GLU A 375 13.91 -14.96 -1.81
C GLU A 375 12.40 -15.20 -1.95
N ILE A 376 11.81 -14.61 -2.99
CA ILE A 376 10.40 -14.76 -3.33
C ILE A 376 10.32 -15.68 -4.56
N PRO A 377 9.65 -16.86 -4.46
CA PRO A 377 9.52 -17.76 -5.59
C PRO A 377 8.48 -17.28 -6.61
N TYR A 378 8.77 -17.42 -7.91
CA TYR A 378 7.84 -17.09 -9.01
C TYR A 378 6.50 -17.80 -8.89
N ARG A 379 6.53 -19.07 -8.52
CA ARG A 379 5.32 -19.91 -8.38
C ARG A 379 4.29 -19.41 -7.38
N CYS A 380 4.63 -18.47 -6.48
CA CYS A 380 3.65 -17.89 -5.55
C CYS A 380 2.74 -16.84 -6.21
N ILE A 381 3.06 -16.39 -7.43
CA ILE A 381 2.22 -15.47 -8.22
C ILE A 381 1.54 -16.13 -9.43
N VAL A 382 1.76 -17.42 -9.63
CA VAL A 382 1.14 -18.22 -10.70
C VAL A 382 -0.07 -18.96 -10.13
N PRO A 383 -1.31 -18.58 -10.50
CA PRO A 383 -2.50 -19.27 -10.03
C PRO A 383 -2.63 -20.66 -10.66
N GLN A 384 -3.18 -21.61 -9.88
CA GLN A 384 -3.55 -22.91 -10.42
C GLN A 384 -4.80 -22.81 -11.29
N LYS A 385 -4.94 -23.68 -12.29
CA LYS A 385 -6.12 -23.89 -13.15
C LYS A 385 -6.46 -22.78 -14.14
N VAL A 386 -5.73 -21.69 -14.18
CA VAL A 386 -5.96 -20.62 -15.17
C VAL A 386 -4.64 -20.27 -15.83
N GLU A 387 -4.56 -20.49 -17.12
CA GLU A 387 -3.45 -20.10 -17.96
C GLU A 387 -3.62 -18.65 -18.43
N GLY A 388 -2.53 -17.99 -18.85
CA GLY A 388 -2.56 -16.60 -19.30
C GLY A 388 -2.76 -15.58 -18.17
N LEU A 389 -2.64 -15.98 -16.89
CA LEU A 389 -2.84 -15.11 -15.72
C LEU A 389 -1.66 -15.14 -14.75
N LEU A 390 -1.24 -13.95 -14.31
CA LEU A 390 -0.32 -13.74 -13.18
C LEU A 390 -0.94 -12.80 -12.14
N VAL A 391 -0.60 -12.99 -10.85
CA VAL A 391 -1.10 -12.13 -9.76
C VAL A 391 0.03 -11.31 -9.17
N ALA A 392 0.01 -9.99 -9.38
CA ALA A 392 1.10 -9.10 -9.01
C ALA A 392 1.00 -8.49 -7.58
N SER A 393 -0.13 -8.65 -6.90
CA SER A 393 -0.31 -8.06 -5.58
C SER A 393 0.16 -8.98 -4.44
N GLY A 394 1.01 -8.46 -3.56
CA GLY A 394 1.44 -9.19 -2.36
C GLY A 394 0.33 -9.43 -1.33
N LYS A 395 -0.82 -8.78 -1.47
CA LYS A 395 -2.05 -9.08 -0.71
C LYS A 395 -2.65 -10.40 -1.14
N SER A 396 -2.66 -10.66 -2.44
CA SER A 396 -3.36 -11.76 -3.09
C SER A 396 -2.44 -12.87 -3.63
N ALA A 397 -1.13 -12.72 -3.54
CA ALA A 397 -0.17 -13.79 -3.81
C ALA A 397 -0.34 -14.98 -2.85
N SER A 398 0.03 -16.19 -3.30
CA SER A 398 -0.08 -17.42 -2.51
C SER A 398 0.91 -17.45 -1.35
N THR A 399 0.43 -17.06 -0.16
CA THR A 399 1.26 -16.96 1.06
C THR A 399 0.54 -17.47 2.30
N ARG A 400 1.31 -17.91 3.30
CA ARG A 400 0.84 -18.28 4.63
C ARG A 400 1.71 -17.64 5.72
N PRO A 401 1.17 -16.74 6.57
CA PRO A 401 -0.21 -16.25 6.53
C PRO A 401 -0.50 -15.40 5.29
N ARG A 402 -1.79 -15.17 5.02
CA ARG A 402 -2.23 -14.28 3.94
C ARG A 402 -1.56 -12.91 4.05
N GLY A 403 -1.23 -12.33 2.92
CA GLY A 403 -0.64 -11.00 2.85
C GLY A 403 0.77 -10.88 3.46
N LEU A 404 1.51 -11.98 3.55
CA LEU A 404 2.92 -11.99 3.99
C LEU A 404 3.78 -11.04 3.16
N LEU A 405 3.48 -10.91 1.86
CA LEU A 405 4.18 -10.06 0.89
C LEU A 405 3.49 -8.71 0.63
N ARG A 406 2.52 -8.27 1.44
CA ARG A 406 1.73 -7.06 1.19
C ARG A 406 2.48 -5.74 1.38
N GLY A 407 3.70 -5.76 1.89
CA GLY A 407 4.54 -4.55 1.99
C GLY A 407 4.73 -3.91 0.62
N MET A 408 4.72 -2.56 0.54
CA MET A 408 4.81 -1.85 -0.73
C MET A 408 6.04 -2.25 -1.54
N THR A 409 7.20 -2.37 -0.90
CA THR A 409 8.45 -2.79 -1.54
C THR A 409 8.31 -4.15 -2.21
N THR A 410 7.74 -5.14 -1.50
CA THR A 410 7.50 -6.48 -2.06
C THR A 410 6.42 -6.49 -3.13
N CYS A 411 5.37 -5.66 -3.00
CA CYS A 411 4.36 -5.49 -4.05
C CYS A 411 4.97 -4.98 -5.36
N ILE A 412 5.92 -4.03 -5.30
CA ILE A 412 6.61 -3.53 -6.50
C ILE A 412 7.50 -4.62 -7.11
N ILE A 413 8.19 -5.42 -6.29
CA ILE A 413 8.98 -6.57 -6.77
C ILE A 413 8.09 -7.56 -7.53
N LEU A 414 6.95 -7.95 -6.94
CA LEU A 414 6.00 -8.87 -7.58
C LEU A 414 5.45 -8.29 -8.89
N GLY A 415 5.14 -6.99 -8.91
CA GLY A 415 4.70 -6.29 -10.11
C GLY A 415 5.74 -6.34 -11.21
N GLN A 416 6.98 -5.94 -10.92
CA GLN A 416 8.08 -5.99 -11.90
C GLN A 416 8.27 -7.39 -12.47
N ALA A 417 8.27 -8.42 -11.61
CA ALA A 417 8.44 -9.79 -12.03
C ALA A 417 7.28 -10.30 -12.89
N ALA A 418 6.03 -10.02 -12.47
CA ALA A 418 4.84 -10.42 -13.22
C ALA A 418 4.80 -9.75 -14.60
N GLY A 419 5.11 -8.45 -14.70
CA GLY A 419 5.16 -7.75 -15.97
C GLY A 419 6.24 -8.26 -16.90
N THR A 420 7.45 -8.51 -16.38
CA THR A 420 8.54 -9.12 -17.18
C THR A 420 8.17 -10.51 -17.68
N ALA A 421 7.60 -11.36 -16.79
CA ALA A 421 7.16 -12.70 -17.16
C ALA A 421 6.03 -12.68 -18.20
N ALA A 422 5.07 -11.76 -18.03
CA ALA A 422 3.96 -11.59 -18.98
C ALA A 422 4.48 -11.22 -20.38
N ALA A 423 5.43 -10.28 -20.47
CA ALA A 423 6.02 -9.88 -21.75
C ALA A 423 6.84 -10.99 -22.43
N ILE A 424 7.49 -11.86 -21.64
CA ILE A 424 8.24 -13.03 -22.18
C ILE A 424 7.28 -14.09 -22.72
N ALA A 425 6.13 -14.26 -22.05
CA ALA A 425 5.14 -15.27 -22.44
C ALA A 425 4.25 -14.83 -23.61
N ALA A 426 4.08 -13.52 -23.83
CA ALA A 426 3.26 -12.94 -24.90
C ALA A 426 3.98 -12.97 -26.26
#